data_98a7aa652e228eca7d39c3dfec1e5e00
#
_entry.id   98a7aa652e228eca7d39c3dfec1e5e00
#
_cell.length_a   1.000
_cell.length_b   1.000
_cell.length_c   1.000
_cell.angle_alpha   90.00
_cell.angle_beta   90.00
_cell.angle_gamma   90.00
#
_symmetry.space_group_name_H-M   'P 1'
#
loop_
_entity.id
_entity.type
_entity.pdbx_description
1 polymer ?
#
loop_
_entity_poly.entity_id
_entity_poly.type
_entity_poly.pdbx_seq_one_letter_code
_entity_poly.pdbx_strand_id
1 'polypeptide(L)'
;NLIKLTMKTITRISTIFLMVVAFFASAQQISFENINSDNALAIITQVQPAPQEATNSEIISYQYGNHNFSEIYTNSKTDVSTIQIGDYNYLNFNNMFDKKSANPTITTQGNNNIIDITGSNSISEKIQLHVKGDNMTIFMRNY
;
A
#
# COMPACT_ATOMS: atom_id res chain seq x y z
N ASN A 1 18.82 55.98 -12.50
CA ASN A 1 19.74 55.12 -11.69
C ASN A 1 19.03 54.39 -10.53
N LEU A 2 18.02 55.00 -9.90
CA LEU A 2 17.32 54.42 -8.74
C LEU A 2 16.51 53.15 -9.13
N ILE A 3 15.77 53.19 -10.24
CA ILE A 3 14.95 52.07 -10.74
C ILE A 3 15.83 50.84 -11.08
N LYS A 4 17.00 51.07 -11.64
CA LYS A 4 17.93 50.01 -11.99
C LYS A 4 18.55 49.32 -10.75
N LEU A 5 18.72 50.09 -9.66
CA LEU A 5 19.20 49.61 -8.36
C LEU A 5 18.13 48.75 -7.66
N THR A 6 16.88 49.23 -7.63
CA THR A 6 15.74 48.49 -7.05
C THR A 6 15.46 47.18 -7.77
N MET A 7 15.49 47.16 -9.09
CA MET A 7 15.33 45.93 -9.88
C MET A 7 16.43 44.91 -9.57
N LYS A 8 17.69 45.32 -9.45
CA LYS A 8 18.78 44.40 -9.09
C LYS A 8 18.61 43.84 -7.67
N THR A 9 18.10 44.60 -6.75
CA THR A 9 17.86 44.18 -5.36
C THR A 9 16.70 43.17 -5.33
N ILE A 10 15.59 43.44 -6.01
CA ILE A 10 14.43 42.53 -6.12
C ILE A 10 14.86 41.20 -6.74
N THR A 11 15.65 41.21 -7.81
CA THR A 11 16.12 39.98 -8.46
C THR A 11 16.99 39.15 -7.52
N ARG A 12 17.88 39.79 -6.76
CA ARG A 12 18.72 39.08 -5.77
C ARG A 12 17.89 38.44 -4.64
N ILE A 13 16.92 39.16 -4.11
CA ILE A 13 16.02 38.65 -3.07
C ILE A 13 15.19 37.49 -3.58
N SER A 14 14.65 37.58 -4.80
CA SER A 14 13.90 36.52 -5.45
C SER A 14 14.74 35.27 -5.68
N THR A 15 16.00 35.42 -6.09
CA THR A 15 16.92 34.30 -6.32
C THR A 15 17.29 33.60 -5.01
N ILE A 16 17.51 34.35 -3.93
CA ILE A 16 17.78 33.80 -2.59
C ILE A 16 16.55 33.06 -2.07
N PHE A 17 15.35 33.62 -2.24
CA PHE A 17 14.11 32.97 -1.85
C PHE A 17 13.87 31.66 -2.60
N LEU A 18 14.13 31.63 -3.91
CA LEU A 18 14.03 30.42 -4.73
C LEU A 18 15.02 29.34 -4.28
N MET A 19 16.27 29.73 -3.93
CA MET A 19 17.25 28.80 -3.37
C MET A 19 16.79 28.24 -2.03
N VAL A 20 16.25 29.06 -1.13
CA VAL A 20 15.78 28.59 0.17
C VAL A 20 14.62 27.61 0.00
N VAL A 21 13.68 27.87 -0.89
CA VAL A 21 12.57 26.95 -1.18
C VAL A 21 13.08 25.62 -1.74
N ALA A 22 14.11 25.61 -2.56
CA ALA A 22 14.71 24.40 -3.11
C ALA A 22 15.36 23.51 -2.03
N PHE A 23 15.85 24.08 -0.93
CA PHE A 23 16.38 23.29 0.20
C PHE A 23 15.30 22.60 1.02
N PHE A 24 14.07 23.10 1.00
CA PHE A 24 12.94 22.46 1.70
C PHE A 24 12.20 21.44 0.84
N ALA A 25 12.48 21.37 -0.45
CA ALA A 25 11.99 20.32 -1.35
C ALA A 25 12.81 19.03 -1.18
N SER A 26 12.96 18.55 0.05
CA SER A 26 13.43 17.20 0.32
C SER A 26 12.29 16.25 -0.04
N ALA A 27 12.22 15.80 -1.27
CA ALA A 27 11.45 14.63 -1.61
C ALA A 27 11.94 13.51 -0.69
N GLN A 28 11.06 12.96 0.14
CA GLN A 28 11.35 11.76 0.91
C GLN A 28 11.61 10.63 -0.10
N GLN A 29 12.86 10.45 -0.45
CA GLN A 29 13.28 9.35 -1.28
C GLN A 29 13.31 8.12 -0.37
N ILE A 30 12.29 7.29 -0.45
CA ILE A 30 12.33 5.96 0.15
C ILE A 30 13.40 5.20 -0.61
N SER A 31 14.54 4.98 0.05
CA SER A 31 15.62 4.18 -0.52
C SER A 31 15.20 2.71 -0.44
N PHE A 32 14.83 2.14 -1.58
CA PHE A 32 14.46 0.72 -1.68
C PHE A 32 15.62 -0.24 -1.36
N GLU A 33 16.87 0.25 -1.36
CA GLU A 33 18.04 -0.57 -1.02
C GLU A 33 18.07 -1.08 0.42
N ASN A 34 17.35 -0.45 1.33
CA ASN A 34 17.26 -0.84 2.73
C ASN A 34 15.97 -1.61 3.08
N ILE A 35 15.15 -1.95 2.09
CA ILE A 35 13.94 -2.73 2.31
C ILE A 35 14.32 -4.21 2.34
N ASN A 36 14.09 -4.84 3.48
CA ASN A 36 14.24 -6.28 3.65
C ASN A 36 12.92 -6.87 4.17
N SER A 37 12.81 -8.19 4.23
CA SER A 37 11.60 -8.88 4.66
C SER A 37 11.17 -8.53 6.09
N ASP A 38 12.09 -8.07 6.94
CA ASP A 38 11.78 -7.76 8.34
C ASP A 38 11.23 -6.33 8.51
N ASN A 39 11.66 -5.38 7.67
CA ASN A 39 11.23 -3.99 7.78
C ASN A 39 10.22 -3.55 6.70
N ALA A 40 10.04 -4.32 5.63
CA ALA A 40 9.14 -3.98 4.53
C ALA A 40 7.71 -3.77 5.01
N LEU A 41 7.22 -4.61 5.92
CA LEU A 41 5.88 -4.47 6.49
C LEU A 41 5.72 -3.14 7.26
N ALA A 42 6.71 -2.77 8.06
CA ALA A 42 6.68 -1.51 8.82
C ALA A 42 6.70 -0.28 7.91
N ILE A 43 7.46 -0.33 6.82
CA ILE A 43 7.53 0.75 5.84
C ILE A 43 6.20 0.91 5.10
N ILE A 44 5.61 -0.19 4.64
CA ILE A 44 4.35 -0.17 3.88
C ILE A 44 3.17 0.27 4.75
N THR A 45 3.11 -0.18 6.01
CA THR A 45 2.03 0.21 6.93
C THR A 45 2.06 1.69 7.31
N GLN A 46 3.22 2.36 7.21
CA GLN A 46 3.31 3.81 7.42
C GLN A 46 2.75 4.64 6.24
N VAL A 47 2.64 4.03 5.07
CA VAL A 47 2.17 4.70 3.85
C VAL A 47 0.66 4.51 3.65
N GLN A 48 0.01 3.68 4.45
CA GLN A 48 -1.43 3.47 4.31
C GLN A 48 -2.23 4.73 4.66
N PRO A 49 -3.13 5.18 3.77
CA PRO A 49 -4.06 6.26 4.10
C PRO A 49 -4.97 5.82 5.26
N ALA A 50 -5.37 6.77 6.08
CA ALA A 50 -6.32 6.52 7.16
C ALA A 50 -7.61 5.90 6.60
N PRO A 51 -8.22 4.94 7.29
CA PRO A 51 -9.45 4.31 6.82
C PRO A 51 -10.55 5.37 6.68
N GLN A 52 -10.96 5.64 5.46
CA GLN A 52 -12.17 6.40 5.14
C GLN A 52 -13.33 5.42 5.00
N GLU A 53 -14.51 5.82 5.45
CA GLU A 53 -15.72 5.05 5.13
C GLU A 53 -15.86 5.02 3.61
N ALA A 54 -15.72 3.83 3.02
CA ALA A 54 -15.67 3.67 1.58
C ALA A 54 -17.05 3.93 0.98
N THR A 55 -17.14 4.99 0.21
CA THR A 55 -18.23 5.18 -0.75
C THR A 55 -17.93 4.49 -2.08
N ASN A 56 -16.65 4.14 -2.31
CA ASN A 56 -16.14 3.40 -3.48
C ASN A 56 -15.13 2.36 -2.99
N SER A 57 -15.02 1.24 -3.69
CA SER A 57 -13.98 0.24 -3.39
C SER A 57 -12.59 0.78 -3.61
N GLU A 58 -11.71 0.52 -2.67
CA GLU A 58 -10.28 0.76 -2.79
C GLU A 58 -9.52 -0.55 -2.69
N ILE A 59 -8.62 -0.79 -3.63
CA ILE A 59 -7.74 -1.97 -3.60
C ILE A 59 -6.31 -1.49 -3.54
N ILE A 60 -5.64 -1.80 -2.45
CA ILE A 60 -4.22 -1.53 -2.25
C ILE A 60 -3.49 -2.86 -2.23
N SER A 61 -2.57 -3.07 -3.18
CA SER A 61 -1.78 -4.29 -3.26
C SER A 61 -0.31 -3.97 -3.41
N TYR A 62 0.50 -4.44 -2.47
CA TYR A 62 1.95 -4.34 -2.51
C TYR A 62 2.58 -5.72 -2.63
N GLN A 63 3.46 -5.87 -3.61
CA GLN A 63 4.20 -7.10 -3.83
C GLN A 63 5.70 -6.78 -3.87
N TYR A 64 6.46 -7.45 -3.04
CA TYR A 64 7.91 -7.34 -2.98
C TYR A 64 8.55 -8.73 -3.11
N GLY A 65 9.41 -8.91 -4.09
CA GLY A 65 10.02 -10.18 -4.47
C GLY A 65 9.60 -10.61 -5.88
N ASN A 66 9.90 -11.85 -6.23
CA ASN A 66 9.71 -12.35 -7.58
C ASN A 66 8.53 -13.32 -7.65
N HIS A 67 7.85 -13.37 -8.80
CA HIS A 67 6.79 -14.33 -9.09
C HIS A 67 5.62 -14.35 -8.08
N ASN A 68 5.36 -13.22 -7.44
CA ASN A 68 4.16 -13.06 -6.62
C ASN A 68 2.95 -12.80 -7.52
N PHE A 69 1.82 -13.39 -7.16
CA PHE A 69 0.59 -13.27 -7.92
C PHE A 69 -0.59 -12.94 -6.99
N SER A 70 -1.42 -11.98 -7.40
CA SER A 70 -2.61 -11.59 -6.63
C SER A 70 -3.80 -11.41 -7.55
N GLU A 71 -4.88 -12.12 -7.26
CA GLU A 71 -6.19 -11.98 -7.88
C GLU A 71 -7.19 -11.48 -6.84
N ILE A 72 -7.81 -10.33 -7.11
CA ILE A 72 -8.74 -9.70 -6.17
C ILE A 72 -10.03 -9.36 -6.92
N TYR A 73 -11.10 -10.03 -6.54
CA TYR A 73 -12.45 -9.82 -7.05
C TYR A 73 -13.33 -9.28 -5.94
N THR A 74 -13.80 -8.04 -6.09
CA THR A 74 -14.58 -7.37 -5.04
C THR A 74 -15.87 -6.76 -5.59
N ASN A 75 -16.81 -6.49 -4.71
CA ASN A 75 -17.94 -5.61 -4.97
C ASN A 75 -17.55 -4.13 -4.73
N SER A 76 -18.47 -3.20 -5.03
CA SER A 76 -18.22 -1.75 -4.91
C SER A 76 -18.20 -1.20 -3.47
N LYS A 77 -18.14 -2.04 -2.45
CA LYS A 77 -18.16 -1.65 -1.03
C LYS A 77 -17.05 -2.32 -0.23
N THR A 78 -16.05 -2.87 -0.90
CA THR A 78 -14.98 -3.63 -0.24
C THR A 78 -13.66 -2.93 -0.45
N ASP A 79 -13.01 -2.53 0.63
CA ASP A 79 -11.64 -2.04 0.62
C ASP A 79 -10.71 -3.18 0.96
N VAL A 80 -9.77 -3.48 0.08
CA VAL A 80 -8.84 -4.60 0.26
C VAL A 80 -7.42 -4.07 0.37
N SER A 81 -6.73 -4.43 1.44
CA SER A 81 -5.30 -4.18 1.58
C SER A 81 -4.53 -5.49 1.59
N THR A 82 -3.62 -5.65 0.66
CA THR A 82 -2.79 -6.85 0.56
C THR A 82 -1.32 -6.50 0.49
N ILE A 83 -0.52 -7.33 1.16
CA ILE A 83 0.95 -7.20 1.17
C ILE A 83 1.53 -8.61 0.99
N GLN A 84 2.35 -8.80 -0.04
CA GLN A 84 3.09 -10.04 -0.27
C GLN A 84 4.59 -9.74 -0.30
N ILE A 85 5.34 -10.40 0.58
CA ILE A 85 6.79 -10.24 0.71
C ILE A 85 7.45 -11.61 0.60
N GLY A 86 8.41 -11.74 -0.30
CA GLY A 86 9.09 -12.99 -0.64
C GLY A 86 8.77 -13.43 -2.07
N ASP A 87 9.06 -14.66 -2.40
CA ASP A 87 8.96 -15.16 -3.77
C ASP A 87 7.84 -16.19 -3.90
N TYR A 88 7.23 -16.27 -5.08
CA TYR A 88 6.24 -17.29 -5.46
C TYR A 88 5.00 -17.35 -4.56
N ASN A 89 4.56 -16.22 -3.99
CA ASN A 89 3.33 -16.20 -3.21
C ASN A 89 2.12 -16.00 -4.11
N TYR A 90 1.05 -16.73 -3.84
CA TYR A 90 -0.23 -16.66 -4.53
C TYR A 90 -1.33 -16.21 -3.58
N LEU A 91 -2.09 -15.19 -3.98
CA LEU A 91 -3.27 -14.72 -3.28
C LEU A 91 -4.46 -14.69 -4.23
N ASN A 92 -5.53 -15.36 -3.86
CA ASN A 92 -6.85 -15.20 -4.45
C ASN A 92 -7.82 -14.72 -3.37
N PHE A 93 -8.43 -13.56 -3.59
CA PHE A 93 -9.49 -13.02 -2.74
C PHE A 93 -10.72 -12.74 -3.60
N ASN A 94 -11.83 -13.43 -3.32
CA ASN A 94 -13.07 -13.28 -4.08
C ASN A 94 -14.25 -12.99 -3.14
N ASN A 95 -14.73 -11.75 -3.16
CA ASN A 95 -15.88 -11.25 -2.43
C ASN A 95 -16.91 -10.55 -3.36
N MET A 96 -17.03 -11.00 -4.59
CA MET A 96 -17.82 -10.32 -5.62
C MET A 96 -19.34 -10.34 -5.30
N PHE A 97 -19.83 -11.36 -4.62
CA PHE A 97 -21.25 -11.60 -4.43
C PHE A 97 -21.84 -11.04 -3.12
N ASP A 98 -21.01 -10.53 -2.24
CA ASP A 98 -21.47 -9.91 -1.00
C ASP A 98 -21.99 -8.49 -1.25
N LYS A 99 -23.08 -8.15 -0.55
CA LYS A 99 -23.71 -6.81 -0.60
C LYS A 99 -23.25 -5.88 0.52
N LYS A 100 -22.50 -6.40 1.48
CA LYS A 100 -22.00 -5.66 2.63
C LYS A 100 -20.64 -5.05 2.35
N SER A 101 -20.29 -4.03 3.11
CA SER A 101 -18.95 -3.47 3.12
C SER A 101 -18.00 -4.40 3.87
N ALA A 102 -16.79 -4.57 3.33
CA ALA A 102 -15.75 -5.35 3.97
C ALA A 102 -14.39 -4.66 3.84
N ASN A 103 -13.53 -4.83 4.84
CA ASN A 103 -12.19 -4.22 4.88
C ASN A 103 -11.15 -5.28 5.27
N PRO A 104 -10.92 -6.31 4.45
CA PRO A 104 -9.92 -7.32 4.72
C PRO A 104 -8.50 -6.76 4.58
N THR A 105 -7.63 -7.19 5.48
CA THR A 105 -6.19 -6.97 5.39
C THR A 105 -5.47 -8.30 5.36
N ILE A 106 -4.68 -8.55 4.31
CA ILE A 106 -3.99 -9.81 4.10
C ILE A 106 -2.50 -9.54 3.92
N THR A 107 -1.70 -10.10 4.80
CA THR A 107 -0.24 -9.99 4.74
C THR A 107 0.38 -11.36 4.65
N THR A 108 1.24 -11.54 3.66
CA THR A 108 2.03 -12.77 3.48
C THR A 108 3.50 -12.43 3.50
N GLN A 109 4.26 -13.10 4.34
CA GLN A 109 5.71 -12.96 4.46
C GLN A 109 6.37 -14.33 4.42
N GLY A 110 7.22 -14.56 3.44
CA GLY A 110 7.88 -15.83 3.16
C GLY A 110 7.68 -16.26 1.71
N ASN A 111 8.01 -17.50 1.41
CA ASN A 111 8.04 -17.99 0.04
C ASN A 111 7.02 -19.09 -0.19
N ASN A 112 6.51 -19.18 -1.42
CA ASN A 112 5.64 -20.25 -1.87
C ASN A 112 4.38 -20.45 -1.00
N ASN A 113 3.77 -19.33 -0.57
CA ASN A 113 2.54 -19.36 0.21
C ASN A 113 1.32 -19.24 -0.72
N ILE A 114 0.27 -19.97 -0.40
CA ILE A 114 -1.00 -19.97 -1.14
C ILE A 114 -2.11 -19.53 -0.19
N ILE A 115 -2.79 -18.44 -0.52
CA ILE A 115 -3.95 -17.95 0.22
C ILE A 115 -5.13 -17.85 -0.75
N ASP A 116 -6.20 -18.55 -0.45
CA ASP A 116 -7.42 -18.54 -1.24
C ASP A 116 -8.64 -18.33 -0.34
N ILE A 117 -9.23 -17.14 -0.45
CA ILE A 117 -10.39 -16.71 0.33
C ILE A 117 -11.54 -16.45 -0.62
N THR A 118 -12.62 -17.17 -0.45
CA THR A 118 -13.83 -17.02 -1.28
C THR A 118 -15.08 -16.85 -0.41
N GLY A 119 -15.89 -15.90 -0.78
CA GLY A 119 -17.10 -15.52 -0.08
C GLY A 119 -16.83 -14.60 1.10
N SER A 120 -17.91 -14.11 1.69
CA SER A 120 -17.83 -13.20 2.82
C SER A 120 -18.93 -13.52 3.83
N ASN A 121 -18.58 -13.44 5.09
CA ASN A 121 -19.50 -13.50 6.22
C ASN A 121 -19.02 -12.52 7.30
N SER A 122 -19.71 -12.45 8.42
CA SER A 122 -19.37 -11.52 9.50
C SER A 122 -17.95 -11.66 10.06
N ILE A 123 -17.31 -12.81 9.84
CA ILE A 123 -15.91 -13.05 10.25
C ILE A 123 -14.94 -12.47 9.21
N SER A 124 -15.21 -12.71 7.93
CA SER A 124 -14.32 -12.28 6.83
C SER A 124 -14.49 -10.81 6.45
N GLU A 125 -15.58 -10.14 6.81
CA GLU A 125 -15.81 -8.71 6.55
C GLU A 125 -14.67 -7.81 7.08
N LYS A 126 -14.05 -8.20 8.20
CA LYS A 126 -12.95 -7.45 8.84
C LYS A 126 -11.75 -8.33 9.14
N ILE A 127 -11.50 -9.32 8.30
CA ILE A 127 -10.40 -10.25 8.53
C ILE A 127 -9.06 -9.54 8.46
N GLN A 128 -8.21 -9.82 9.44
CA GLN A 128 -6.80 -9.50 9.41
C GLN A 128 -6.01 -10.80 9.40
N LEU A 129 -5.47 -11.15 8.25
CA LEU A 129 -4.72 -12.39 8.05
C LEU A 129 -3.24 -12.06 7.89
N HIS A 130 -2.44 -12.53 8.83
CA HIS A 130 -0.99 -12.45 8.75
C HIS A 130 -0.39 -13.85 8.64
N VAL A 131 0.25 -14.12 7.52
CA VAL A 131 0.94 -15.38 7.26
C VAL A 131 2.43 -15.10 7.25
N LYS A 132 3.18 -15.75 8.15
CA LYS A 132 4.64 -15.66 8.19
C LYS A 132 5.22 -17.06 8.18
N GLY A 133 5.94 -17.38 7.11
CA GLY A 133 6.55 -18.70 6.90
C GLY A 133 6.56 -19.07 5.43
N ASP A 134 7.11 -20.20 5.12
CA ASP A 134 7.22 -20.73 3.76
C ASP A 134 6.28 -21.92 3.54
N ASN A 135 5.84 -22.12 2.31
CA ASN A 135 5.00 -23.24 1.89
C ASN A 135 3.69 -23.37 2.68
N MET A 136 3.14 -22.25 3.14
CA MET A 136 1.86 -22.23 3.84
C MET A 136 0.69 -22.22 2.84
N THR A 137 -0.35 -22.98 3.15
CA THR A 137 -1.57 -22.99 2.34
C THR A 137 -2.78 -22.72 3.23
N ILE A 138 -3.56 -21.72 2.87
CA ILE A 138 -4.77 -21.30 3.59
C ILE A 138 -5.91 -21.24 2.61
N PHE A 139 -6.96 -22.04 2.88
CA PHE A 139 -8.23 -21.98 2.18
C PHE A 139 -9.35 -21.55 3.11
N MET A 140 -10.05 -20.49 2.75
CA MET A 140 -11.25 -20.03 3.45
C MET A 140 -12.43 -20.01 2.49
N ARG A 141 -13.51 -20.69 2.88
CA ARG A 141 -14.78 -20.68 2.16
C ARG A 141 -15.87 -20.19 3.08
N ASN A 142 -16.44 -19.05 2.77
CA ASN A 142 -17.45 -18.36 3.54
C ASN A 142 -18.78 -18.41 2.77
N TYR A 143 -19.83 -18.88 3.43
CA TYR A 143 -21.17 -19.03 2.84
C TYR A 143 -22.21 -18.25 3.64
#